data_dcd74338c36439bf11773aa5c1330f0a
#
_entry.id   dcd74338c36439bf11773aa5c1330f0a
#
_cell.length_a   1.000
_cell.length_b   1.000
_cell.length_c   1.000
_cell.angle_alpha   90.00
_cell.angle_beta   90.00
_cell.angle_gamma   90.00
#
_symmetry.space_group_name_H-M   'P 1'
#
loop_
_entity.id
_entity.type
_entity.pdbx_description
1 polymer ?
#
loop_
_entity_poly.entity_id
_entity_poly.type
_entity_poly.pdbx_seq_one_letter_code
_entity_poly.pdbx_strand_id
1 'polypeptide(L)'
;MSQPRLISNRDVENQSSLNLISSNSKTSIAHQHTSQKYRPRVTAIIPTLIKLCFLAILSLLLIVSHPPNSNTWPFNSFKPNFDSDSASRSKSAPGKLGAVASENSICSQHGVDILRKGGNAADALVASELCVGVIAMYHSGIGGGGIMLVRTPNSSYEVIDFRETAPAAAFKDMYEHNKNASVYGGLASGVPGEIRGLEYLHSKYGVLPWSTVVQPAVQTARRGFPVGEDLIRYMNHAAGYEDFFTKNPTWAIDFAPGGARLNLGDTMTRHRYADTLEAIAKYGPSAFYSGRIAETMINALQNENGTMTLGDLQNYTVAIRNISQIDYRGYKITSTSAPSSGVIALYILKVLETYKDLFRTEQSVNLSTHRINEAIRFGYGRRTYLGDPLFTDDMATYESQTLVQSMIDATRSKISDHRTQNISAYDPAGLECLETPGTSHIVAVDNTGLAISSTSTINHVFGSYVMVPETGIIMNNEMN
;
A
#
# COMPACT_ATOMS: atom_id res chain seq x y z
N MET A 1 17.32 -57.71 -6.40
CA MET A 1 16.26 -58.59 -6.97
C MET A 1 15.04 -57.69 -7.01
N SER A 2 14.49 -57.26 -8.02
CA SER A 2 14.31 -57.43 -9.43
C SER A 2 13.55 -56.20 -9.91
N GLN A 3 14.11 -55.48 -10.87
CA GLN A 3 13.31 -54.63 -11.78
C GLN A 3 12.40 -55.52 -12.66
N PRO A 4 11.33 -54.97 -13.23
CA PRO A 4 11.27 -54.89 -14.67
C PRO A 4 10.69 -53.57 -15.23
N ARG A 5 11.36 -53.12 -16.27
CA ARG A 5 11.09 -53.05 -17.72
C ARG A 5 10.24 -51.85 -18.19
N LEU A 6 10.97 -51.02 -18.93
CA LEU A 6 10.53 -50.13 -19.99
C LEU A 6 9.64 -50.83 -21.04
N ILE A 7 8.61 -50.16 -21.52
CA ILE A 7 8.05 -50.33 -22.86
C ILE A 7 7.95 -48.95 -23.52
N SER A 8 8.66 -48.84 -24.65
CA SER A 8 8.65 -47.82 -25.67
C SER A 8 7.56 -48.17 -26.73
N ASN A 9 6.94 -47.15 -27.32
CA ASN A 9 6.59 -47.01 -28.73
C ASN A 9 5.68 -45.82 -28.88
N ARG A 10 6.07 -44.78 -29.62
CA ARG A 10 6.16 -44.52 -31.06
C ARG A 10 4.78 -44.41 -31.75
N ASP A 11 4.63 -43.21 -32.31
CA ASP A 11 4.00 -42.88 -33.61
C ASP A 11 2.50 -43.09 -33.79
N VAL A 12 1.78 -42.04 -34.01
CA VAL A 12 1.04 -41.81 -35.26
C VAL A 12 0.88 -40.30 -35.51
N GLU A 13 1.51 -39.86 -36.60
CA GLU A 13 1.20 -38.64 -37.35
C GLU A 13 -0.15 -38.80 -38.08
N ASN A 14 -0.84 -37.72 -38.32
CA ASN A 14 -1.24 -37.20 -39.63
C ASN A 14 -2.67 -36.66 -39.77
N GLN A 15 -2.65 -35.42 -40.29
CA GLN A 15 -3.54 -34.88 -41.35
C GLN A 15 -5.03 -34.73 -41.05
N SER A 16 -5.56 -33.64 -41.31
CA SER A 16 -5.80 -32.66 -42.38
C SER A 16 -7.25 -32.19 -42.23
N SER A 17 -7.75 -31.12 -42.56
CA SER A 17 -7.66 -30.15 -43.62
C SER A 17 -8.74 -29.08 -43.42
N LEU A 18 -8.44 -27.90 -43.88
CA LEU A 18 -9.30 -26.82 -44.29
C LEU A 18 -10.70 -27.19 -44.77
N ASN A 19 -11.71 -26.41 -44.43
CA ASN A 19 -12.73 -25.96 -45.39
C ASN A 19 -13.30 -24.58 -44.99
N LEU A 20 -13.00 -23.62 -45.85
CA LEU A 20 -13.71 -22.38 -46.09
C LEU A 20 -15.05 -22.67 -46.75
N ILE A 21 -16.14 -22.10 -46.29
CA ILE A 21 -17.31 -21.83 -47.14
C ILE A 21 -17.81 -20.42 -46.84
N SER A 22 -17.65 -19.58 -47.85
CA SER A 22 -18.34 -18.31 -48.05
C SER A 22 -19.76 -18.56 -48.55
N SER A 23 -20.74 -17.80 -48.06
CA SER A 23 -21.95 -17.54 -48.85
C SER A 23 -22.49 -16.15 -48.56
N ASN A 24 -22.40 -15.32 -49.59
CA ASN A 24 -23.16 -14.10 -49.81
C ASN A 24 -24.67 -14.39 -49.92
N SER A 25 -25.49 -13.56 -49.32
CA SER A 25 -26.80 -13.23 -49.90
C SER A 25 -27.18 -11.78 -49.57
N LYS A 26 -27.22 -11.01 -50.65
CA LYS A 26 -27.84 -9.70 -50.76
C LYS A 26 -29.35 -9.89 -50.75
N THR A 27 -30.07 -9.08 -50.00
CA THR A 27 -31.46 -8.74 -50.34
C THR A 27 -31.67 -7.24 -50.11
N SER A 28 -31.84 -6.55 -51.19
CA SER A 28 -32.29 -5.16 -51.35
C SER A 28 -33.80 -5.08 -51.19
N ILE A 29 -34.28 -4.15 -50.36
CA ILE A 29 -35.63 -3.67 -50.45
C ILE A 29 -35.56 -2.14 -50.52
N ALA A 30 -35.95 -1.65 -51.69
CA ALA A 30 -36.19 -0.24 -51.98
C ALA A 30 -37.55 0.16 -51.42
N HIS A 31 -37.66 1.27 -50.77
CA HIS A 31 -38.90 2.05 -50.68
C HIS A 31 -38.63 3.53 -50.92
N GLN A 32 -39.57 4.04 -51.71
CA GLN A 32 -39.59 5.27 -52.46
C GLN A 32 -39.69 6.54 -51.60
N HIS A 33 -39.18 7.59 -52.21
CA HIS A 33 -39.26 8.99 -51.89
C HIS A 33 -40.67 9.55 -51.57
N THR A 34 -40.71 10.46 -50.58
CA THR A 34 -41.46 11.72 -50.75
C THR A 34 -40.63 12.86 -50.15
N SER A 35 -40.20 13.71 -51.03
CA SER A 35 -39.48 14.97 -50.70
C SER A 35 -40.47 16.05 -50.24
N GLN A 36 -40.36 16.51 -49.03
CA GLN A 36 -40.88 17.80 -48.65
C GLN A 36 -39.74 18.78 -48.36
N LYS A 37 -39.62 19.76 -49.23
CA LYS A 37 -38.70 20.91 -49.10
C LYS A 37 -39.16 21.80 -47.95
N TYR A 38 -38.42 21.78 -46.85
CA TYR A 38 -38.50 22.87 -45.86
C TYR A 38 -37.30 23.80 -46.09
N ARG A 39 -37.56 25.07 -46.45
CA ARG A 39 -36.58 26.14 -46.45
C ARG A 39 -36.59 26.81 -45.08
N PRO A 40 -35.52 26.82 -44.31
CA PRO A 40 -35.46 27.68 -43.14
C PRO A 40 -35.02 29.07 -43.59
N ARG A 41 -35.71 30.08 -43.09
CA ARG A 41 -35.34 31.50 -43.20
C ARG A 41 -34.09 31.76 -42.35
N VAL A 42 -32.96 31.88 -43.03
CA VAL A 42 -31.65 32.26 -42.43
C VAL A 42 -31.49 33.75 -42.71
N THR A 43 -32.02 34.62 -41.83
CA THR A 43 -31.74 36.08 -41.98
C THR A 43 -31.74 36.88 -40.67
N ALA A 44 -31.71 36.27 -39.48
CA ALA A 44 -31.69 37.06 -38.24
C ALA A 44 -30.70 36.62 -37.16
N ILE A 45 -29.85 35.58 -37.38
CA ILE A 45 -28.97 35.03 -36.34
C ILE A 45 -27.50 35.48 -36.48
N ILE A 46 -27.07 35.86 -37.65
CA ILE A 46 -25.68 36.25 -37.95
C ILE A 46 -25.22 37.51 -37.22
N PRO A 47 -25.99 38.58 -37.09
CA PRO A 47 -25.51 39.79 -36.39
C PRO A 47 -25.36 39.60 -34.87
N THR A 48 -26.13 38.70 -34.27
CA THR A 48 -26.09 38.46 -32.83
C THR A 48 -24.90 37.57 -32.43
N LEU A 49 -24.56 36.56 -33.23
CA LEU A 49 -23.37 35.72 -33.05
C LEU A 49 -22.06 36.55 -33.21
N ILE A 50 -21.99 37.45 -34.16
CA ILE A 50 -20.83 38.32 -34.36
C ILE A 50 -20.65 39.28 -33.18
N LYS A 51 -21.71 39.81 -32.59
CA LYS A 51 -21.65 40.64 -31.37
C LYS A 51 -21.20 39.85 -30.15
N LEU A 52 -21.65 38.61 -30.00
CA LEU A 52 -21.21 37.72 -28.90
C LEU A 52 -19.75 37.30 -29.05
N CYS A 53 -19.28 37.02 -30.26
CA CYS A 53 -17.85 36.73 -30.49
C CYS A 53 -16.96 37.96 -30.24
N PHE A 54 -17.42 39.17 -30.63
CA PHE A 54 -16.67 40.40 -30.35
C PHE A 54 -16.59 40.72 -28.84
N LEU A 55 -17.66 40.48 -28.07
CA LEU A 55 -17.65 40.61 -26.60
C LEU A 55 -16.77 39.58 -25.93
N ALA A 56 -16.74 38.35 -26.43
CA ALA A 56 -15.87 37.31 -25.92
C ALA A 56 -14.36 37.58 -26.20
N ILE A 57 -14.05 38.11 -27.39
CA ILE A 57 -12.69 38.52 -27.76
C ILE A 57 -12.24 39.74 -26.95
N LEU A 58 -13.15 40.70 -26.71
CA LEU A 58 -12.86 41.90 -25.91
C LEU A 58 -12.63 41.54 -24.43
N SER A 59 -13.39 40.58 -23.88
CA SER A 59 -13.15 40.06 -22.52
C SER A 59 -11.85 39.28 -22.41
N LEU A 60 -11.47 38.48 -23.44
CA LEU A 60 -10.18 37.80 -23.49
C LEU A 60 -9.00 38.79 -23.58
N LEU A 61 -9.13 39.87 -24.36
CA LEU A 61 -8.12 40.94 -24.48
C LEU A 61 -7.98 41.75 -23.17
N LEU A 62 -9.06 41.95 -22.41
CA LEU A 62 -9.02 42.59 -21.10
C LEU A 62 -8.37 41.69 -20.02
N ILE A 63 -8.48 40.36 -20.14
CA ILE A 63 -7.80 39.37 -19.24
C ILE A 63 -6.30 39.33 -19.57
N VAL A 64 -5.90 39.47 -20.83
CA VAL A 64 -4.47 39.45 -21.24
C VAL A 64 -3.77 40.80 -20.96
N SER A 65 -4.52 41.93 -20.93
CA SER A 65 -3.95 43.25 -20.62
C SER A 65 -3.83 43.57 -19.12
N HIS A 66 -4.42 42.74 -18.24
CA HIS A 66 -4.24 42.83 -16.80
C HIS A 66 -3.84 41.44 -16.29
N PRO A 67 -2.51 41.12 -16.24
CA PRO A 67 -2.09 39.92 -15.62
C PRO A 67 -2.54 40.00 -14.14
N PRO A 68 -3.14 38.92 -13.59
CA PRO A 68 -3.50 38.91 -12.18
C PRO A 68 -2.23 39.20 -11.36
N ASN A 69 -2.34 40.16 -10.47
CA ASN A 69 -1.30 40.56 -9.55
C ASN A 69 -0.70 39.27 -8.91
N SER A 70 0.58 39.02 -9.17
CA SER A 70 1.32 37.82 -8.80
C SER A 70 1.58 37.66 -7.29
N ASN A 71 0.77 38.25 -6.44
CA ASN A 71 1.01 38.31 -4.99
C ASN A 71 0.00 37.57 -4.11
N THR A 72 -0.71 36.56 -4.63
CA THR A 72 -1.65 35.77 -3.83
C THR A 72 -1.54 34.25 -4.01
N TRP A 73 -0.32 33.73 -4.11
CA TRP A 73 -0.07 32.32 -3.79
C TRP A 73 0.43 32.24 -2.34
N PRO A 74 -0.13 31.36 -1.48
CA PRO A 74 0.21 31.29 -0.05
C PRO A 74 1.57 30.64 0.23
N PHE A 75 2.53 30.73 -0.68
CA PHE A 75 3.92 30.27 -0.49
C PHE A 75 4.89 31.42 -0.17
N ASN A 76 4.37 32.52 0.38
CA ASN A 76 5.27 33.53 0.91
C ASN A 76 5.76 33.14 2.30
N SER A 77 7.06 32.93 2.38
CA SER A 77 7.90 32.90 3.59
C SER A 77 7.86 31.62 4.44
N PHE A 78 8.18 30.45 3.87
CA PHE A 78 9.00 29.51 4.62
C PHE A 78 10.47 29.90 4.38
N LYS A 79 10.94 30.96 5.02
CA LYS A 79 12.37 31.08 5.32
C LYS A 79 12.59 30.22 6.57
N PRO A 80 13.30 29.09 6.49
CA PRO A 80 13.77 28.43 7.68
C PRO A 80 14.86 29.36 8.24
N ASN A 81 14.55 30.11 9.29
CA ASN A 81 15.58 30.65 10.15
C ASN A 81 16.26 29.45 10.82
N PHE A 82 17.33 28.99 10.22
CA PHE A 82 18.27 28.10 10.86
C PHE A 82 19.16 28.95 11.76
N ASP A 83 18.67 29.35 12.92
CA ASP A 83 19.52 29.75 14.03
C ASP A 83 20.22 28.47 14.51
N SER A 84 21.50 28.41 14.23
CA SER A 84 22.41 27.31 14.60
C SER A 84 22.73 27.21 16.08
N ASP A 85 22.02 27.94 16.95
CA ASP A 85 22.27 27.97 18.40
C ASP A 85 20.98 27.83 19.20
N SER A 86 20.36 26.67 19.18
CA SER A 86 19.56 26.19 20.30
C SER A 86 19.20 24.73 20.14
N ALA A 87 20.12 23.84 20.45
CA ALA A 87 19.76 22.54 20.99
C ALA A 87 19.12 22.72 22.39
N SER A 88 18.24 23.72 22.56
CA SER A 88 17.34 23.80 23.70
C SER A 88 16.26 22.76 23.44
N ARG A 89 16.27 21.66 24.22
CA ARG A 89 15.11 20.79 24.42
C ARG A 89 13.89 21.70 24.52
N SER A 90 13.11 21.76 23.44
CA SER A 90 11.78 22.36 23.45
C SER A 90 11.01 21.62 24.54
N LYS A 91 10.84 22.24 25.72
CA LYS A 91 9.89 21.78 26.72
C LYS A 91 8.56 21.73 26.00
N SER A 92 8.00 20.54 25.83
CA SER A 92 6.67 20.35 25.25
C SER A 92 5.73 21.33 25.96
N ALA A 93 4.95 22.06 25.16
CA ALA A 93 3.95 22.97 25.77
C ALA A 93 3.07 22.15 26.70
N PRO A 94 2.77 22.69 27.92
CA PRO A 94 1.92 21.98 28.87
C PRO A 94 0.59 21.59 28.21
N GLY A 95 0.25 20.29 28.20
CA GLY A 95 -1.01 19.78 27.67
C GLY A 95 -0.95 19.05 26.32
N LYS A 96 0.22 18.93 25.65
CA LYS A 96 0.33 18.09 24.45
C LYS A 96 0.66 16.66 24.85
N LEU A 97 -0.29 15.73 24.66
CA LEU A 97 -0.11 14.31 24.97
C LEU A 97 0.70 13.56 23.91
N GLY A 98 0.61 13.99 22.66
CA GLY A 98 1.25 13.35 21.51
C GLY A 98 0.52 13.66 20.21
N ALA A 99 0.83 12.87 19.17
CA ALA A 99 0.19 12.96 17.87
C ALA A 99 0.06 11.56 17.25
N VAL A 100 -0.99 11.37 16.46
CA VAL A 100 -1.23 10.16 15.69
C VAL A 100 -1.68 10.55 14.28
N ALA A 101 -1.14 9.89 13.25
CA ALA A 101 -1.56 10.08 11.88
C ALA A 101 -1.67 8.73 11.19
N SER A 102 -2.74 8.56 10.41
CA SER A 102 -3.01 7.43 9.53
C SER A 102 -3.77 7.93 8.30
N GLU A 103 -3.99 7.08 7.33
CA GLU A 103 -4.78 7.41 6.13
C GLU A 103 -6.26 7.71 6.44
N ASN A 104 -6.75 7.35 7.63
CA ASN A 104 -8.15 7.55 8.01
C ASN A 104 -8.29 8.38 9.29
N SER A 105 -9.10 9.44 9.24
CA SER A 105 -9.27 10.37 10.37
C SER A 105 -9.94 9.72 11.59
N ILE A 106 -10.86 8.75 11.39
CA ILE A 106 -11.50 8.00 12.49
C ILE A 106 -10.44 7.21 13.24
N CYS A 107 -9.54 6.53 12.51
CA CYS A 107 -8.50 5.71 13.11
C CYS A 107 -7.42 6.55 13.81
N SER A 108 -7.03 7.68 13.21
CA SER A 108 -6.15 8.66 13.87
C SER A 108 -6.78 9.21 15.15
N GLN A 109 -8.11 9.48 15.14
CA GLN A 109 -8.82 9.95 16.32
C GLN A 109 -8.86 8.89 17.43
N HIS A 110 -9.03 7.60 17.09
CA HIS A 110 -8.94 6.51 18.08
C HIS A 110 -7.59 6.51 18.81
N GLY A 111 -6.48 6.65 18.07
CA GLY A 111 -5.15 6.78 18.69
C GLY A 111 -5.03 8.00 19.61
N VAL A 112 -5.53 9.16 19.20
CA VAL A 112 -5.56 10.37 20.04
C VAL A 112 -6.41 10.15 21.29
N ASP A 113 -7.55 9.45 21.18
CA ASP A 113 -8.41 9.15 22.33
C ASP A 113 -7.77 8.16 23.31
N ILE A 114 -6.95 7.24 22.82
CA ILE A 114 -6.12 6.35 23.65
C ILE A 114 -5.07 7.18 24.41
N LEU A 115 -4.39 8.12 23.76
CA LEU A 115 -3.47 9.04 24.45
C LEU A 115 -4.19 9.83 25.55
N ARG A 116 -5.42 10.33 25.30
CA ARG A 116 -6.24 11.03 26.30
C ARG A 116 -6.65 10.16 27.48
N LYS A 117 -6.79 8.86 27.30
CA LYS A 117 -7.08 7.88 28.34
C LYS A 117 -5.85 7.50 29.18
N GLY A 118 -4.71 8.11 28.92
CA GLY A 118 -3.44 7.84 29.64
C GLY A 118 -2.60 6.74 28.98
N GLY A 119 -2.93 6.32 27.76
CA GLY A 119 -2.08 5.47 26.94
C GLY A 119 -0.87 6.23 26.39
N ASN A 120 0.12 5.50 25.90
CA ASN A 120 1.30 6.03 25.25
C ASN A 120 1.25 5.83 23.71
N ALA A 121 2.35 6.13 23.02
CA ALA A 121 2.40 5.98 21.55
C ALA A 121 2.19 4.54 21.07
N ALA A 122 2.61 3.51 21.84
CA ALA A 122 2.39 2.12 21.48
C ALA A 122 0.91 1.73 21.58
N ASP A 123 0.24 2.11 22.66
CA ASP A 123 -1.21 1.90 22.82
C ASP A 123 -2.00 2.60 21.70
N ALA A 124 -1.61 3.85 21.38
CA ALA A 124 -2.26 4.64 20.35
C ALA A 124 -2.08 4.05 18.95
N LEU A 125 -0.87 3.52 18.65
CA LEU A 125 -0.59 2.85 17.38
C LEU A 125 -1.46 1.61 17.24
N VAL A 126 -1.49 0.71 18.23
CA VAL A 126 -2.31 -0.52 18.18
C VAL A 126 -3.77 -0.20 17.89
N ALA A 127 -4.34 0.78 18.58
CA ALA A 127 -5.74 1.17 18.36
C ALA A 127 -5.98 1.73 16.96
N SER A 128 -5.05 2.52 16.44
CA SER A 128 -5.14 3.11 15.10
C SER A 128 -4.95 2.06 14.01
N GLU A 129 -3.97 1.17 14.12
CA GLU A 129 -3.65 0.15 13.12
C GLU A 129 -4.78 -0.87 12.99
N LEU A 130 -5.30 -1.39 14.10
CA LEU A 130 -6.47 -2.28 14.08
C LEU A 130 -7.71 -1.59 13.47
N CYS A 131 -7.91 -0.29 13.71
CA CYS A 131 -8.99 0.48 13.08
C CYS A 131 -8.74 0.65 11.57
N VAL A 132 -7.51 0.88 11.13
CA VAL A 132 -7.15 0.93 9.71
C VAL A 132 -7.50 -0.39 9.02
N GLY A 133 -7.21 -1.54 9.63
CA GLY A 133 -7.63 -2.85 9.13
C GLY A 133 -9.15 -3.07 9.09
N VAL A 134 -9.93 -2.28 9.87
CA VAL A 134 -11.41 -2.27 9.75
C VAL A 134 -11.86 -1.46 8.55
N ILE A 135 -11.36 -0.22 8.37
CA ILE A 135 -11.88 0.75 7.39
C ILE A 135 -11.18 0.62 6.05
N ALA A 136 -9.86 0.47 6.05
CA ALA A 136 -9.02 0.32 4.87
C ALA A 136 -8.65 -1.14 4.58
N MET A 137 -9.62 -2.03 4.76
CA MET A 137 -9.49 -3.47 4.56
C MET A 137 -9.03 -3.87 3.15
N TYR A 138 -9.04 -2.94 2.22
CA TYR A 138 -8.51 -3.11 0.87
C TYR A 138 -6.97 -3.08 0.82
N HIS A 139 -6.30 -2.58 1.85
CA HIS A 139 -4.84 -2.45 1.93
C HIS A 139 -4.20 -3.14 3.13
N SER A 140 -4.92 -3.26 4.25
CA SER A 140 -4.37 -3.62 5.56
C SER A 140 -5.37 -4.43 6.37
N GLY A 141 -4.92 -5.11 7.41
CA GLY A 141 -5.74 -5.83 8.37
C GLY A 141 -5.07 -7.07 8.93
N ILE A 142 -5.70 -7.67 9.92
CA ILE A 142 -5.13 -8.78 10.71
C ILE A 142 -4.82 -10.06 9.91
N GLY A 143 -5.28 -10.15 8.65
CA GLY A 143 -4.89 -11.22 7.72
C GLY A 143 -3.58 -10.93 6.98
N GLY A 144 -2.89 -9.85 7.32
CA GLY A 144 -1.65 -9.37 6.74
C GLY A 144 -0.49 -9.27 7.72
N GLY A 145 0.43 -8.38 7.43
CA GLY A 145 1.60 -8.11 8.24
C GLY A 145 2.28 -6.79 7.90
N GLY A 146 3.49 -6.59 8.38
CA GLY A 146 4.17 -5.33 8.17
C GLY A 146 5.52 -5.19 8.84
N ILE A 147 6.00 -3.95 8.91
CA ILE A 147 7.26 -3.60 9.57
C ILE A 147 7.07 -2.28 10.32
N MET A 148 7.56 -2.20 11.54
CA MET A 148 7.56 -0.96 12.31
C MET A 148 8.94 -0.60 12.85
N LEU A 149 9.21 0.71 12.90
CA LEU A 149 10.38 1.31 13.53
C LEU A 149 9.93 2.01 14.81
N VAL A 150 10.50 1.60 15.94
CA VAL A 150 10.25 2.18 17.25
C VAL A 150 11.46 3.01 17.65
N ARG A 151 11.25 4.27 18.00
CA ARG A 151 12.22 5.15 18.68
C ARG A 151 11.80 5.33 20.12
N THR A 152 12.62 4.86 21.05
CA THR A 152 12.36 4.98 22.48
C THR A 152 12.70 6.37 23.03
N PRO A 153 12.21 6.75 24.22
CA PRO A 153 12.51 8.04 24.85
C PRO A 153 14.01 8.31 25.05
N ASN A 154 14.82 7.28 25.24
CA ASN A 154 16.28 7.39 25.35
C ASN A 154 17.01 7.42 24.01
N SER A 155 16.26 7.54 22.90
CA SER A 155 16.78 7.57 21.52
C SER A 155 17.45 6.27 21.05
N SER A 156 17.15 5.14 21.66
CA SER A 156 17.42 3.83 21.05
C SER A 156 16.34 3.48 20.02
N TYR A 157 16.67 2.59 19.10
CA TYR A 157 15.79 2.20 18.01
C TYR A 157 15.65 0.68 17.94
N GLU A 158 14.47 0.23 17.53
CA GLU A 158 14.17 -1.16 17.27
C GLU A 158 13.31 -1.29 16.01
N VAL A 159 13.61 -2.26 15.17
CA VAL A 159 12.78 -2.63 14.01
C VAL A 159 12.10 -3.94 14.32
N ILE A 160 10.76 -3.92 14.33
CA ILE A 160 9.92 -5.09 14.53
C ILE A 160 9.37 -5.47 13.15
N ASP A 161 9.83 -6.60 12.64
CA ASP A 161 9.39 -7.18 11.39
C ASP A 161 8.33 -8.23 11.70
N PHE A 162 7.10 -7.90 11.38
CA PHE A 162 5.92 -8.76 11.49
C PHE A 162 5.32 -9.05 10.11
N ARG A 163 6.17 -8.99 9.07
CA ARG A 163 5.81 -9.40 7.72
C ARG A 163 5.40 -10.86 7.71
N GLU A 164 4.58 -11.23 6.76
CA GLU A 164 4.16 -12.59 6.55
C GLU A 164 5.35 -13.52 6.28
N THR A 165 5.20 -14.78 6.67
CA THR A 165 6.16 -15.82 6.32
C THR A 165 5.53 -16.82 5.37
N ALA A 166 6.35 -17.47 4.54
CA ALA A 166 5.87 -18.56 3.71
C ALA A 166 5.40 -19.73 4.57
N PRO A 167 4.27 -20.38 4.25
CA PRO A 167 3.90 -21.65 4.87
C PRO A 167 4.99 -22.71 4.69
N ALA A 168 5.14 -23.63 5.66
CA ALA A 168 6.18 -24.66 5.61
C ALA A 168 6.14 -25.56 4.35
N ALA A 169 4.97 -25.64 3.72
CA ALA A 169 4.78 -26.38 2.47
C ALA A 169 5.21 -25.61 1.20
N ALA A 170 5.66 -24.35 1.32
CA ALA A 170 6.08 -23.57 0.17
C ALA A 170 7.40 -24.08 -0.41
N PHE A 171 7.53 -24.03 -1.75
CA PHE A 171 8.75 -24.36 -2.46
C PHE A 171 8.92 -23.44 -3.68
N LYS A 172 10.16 -23.31 -4.17
CA LYS A 172 10.59 -22.32 -5.15
C LYS A 172 9.70 -22.23 -6.41
N ASP A 173 9.34 -23.38 -6.97
CA ASP A 173 8.69 -23.46 -8.29
C ASP A 173 7.18 -23.74 -8.18
N MET A 174 6.57 -23.50 -7.00
CA MET A 174 5.17 -23.84 -6.75
C MET A 174 4.15 -23.13 -7.65
N TYR A 175 4.53 -22.03 -8.29
CA TYR A 175 3.69 -21.25 -9.22
C TYR A 175 4.08 -21.43 -10.70
N GLU A 176 5.04 -22.31 -11.05
CA GLU A 176 5.56 -22.45 -12.42
C GLU A 176 4.44 -22.71 -13.43
N HIS A 177 3.48 -23.55 -13.08
CA HIS A 177 2.38 -23.95 -13.95
C HIS A 177 1.13 -23.06 -13.82
N ASN A 178 1.04 -22.22 -12.80
CA ASN A 178 -0.09 -21.30 -12.58
C ASN A 178 0.37 -20.06 -11.83
N LYS A 179 0.87 -19.08 -12.55
CA LYS A 179 1.34 -17.80 -11.97
C LYS A 179 0.23 -17.04 -11.24
N ASN A 180 -1.03 -17.14 -11.69
CA ASN A 180 -2.14 -16.47 -11.02
C ASN A 180 -2.40 -17.01 -9.61
N ALA A 181 -1.96 -18.23 -9.29
CA ALA A 181 -2.08 -18.79 -7.94
C ALA A 181 -1.15 -18.11 -6.91
N SER A 182 -0.15 -17.31 -7.33
CA SER A 182 0.60 -16.45 -6.43
C SER A 182 -0.18 -15.19 -6.04
N VAL A 183 -1.19 -14.82 -6.82
CA VAL A 183 -1.98 -13.59 -6.62
C VAL A 183 -3.32 -13.88 -5.97
N TYR A 184 -4.01 -14.95 -6.41
CA TYR A 184 -5.38 -15.26 -6.01
C TYR A 184 -5.51 -16.64 -5.38
N GLY A 185 -6.41 -16.73 -4.39
CA GLY A 185 -6.73 -17.97 -3.70
C GLY A 185 -5.82 -18.29 -2.52
N GLY A 186 -6.01 -19.46 -1.93
CA GLY A 186 -5.34 -19.84 -0.69
C GLY A 186 -3.83 -20.01 -0.79
N LEU A 187 -3.31 -20.40 -1.97
CA LEU A 187 -1.86 -20.53 -2.21
C LEU A 187 -1.11 -19.19 -2.18
N ALA A 188 -1.81 -18.08 -2.48
CA ALA A 188 -1.22 -16.76 -2.47
C ALA A 188 -0.95 -16.22 -1.06
N SER A 189 -1.57 -16.81 -0.03
CA SER A 189 -1.53 -16.25 1.32
C SER A 189 -0.31 -16.70 2.10
N GLY A 190 0.49 -15.73 2.57
CA GLY A 190 1.51 -15.92 3.60
C GLY A 190 0.89 -15.99 5.00
N VAL A 191 1.63 -16.51 5.96
CA VAL A 191 1.23 -16.64 7.38
C VAL A 191 1.12 -15.24 7.99
N PRO A 192 -0.06 -14.80 8.47
CA PRO A 192 -0.26 -13.44 8.96
C PRO A 192 0.55 -13.09 10.20
N GLY A 193 1.14 -11.90 10.21
CA GLY A 193 1.98 -11.42 11.30
C GLY A 193 1.43 -10.25 12.11
N GLU A 194 0.41 -9.51 11.62
CA GLU A 194 -0.02 -8.23 12.21
C GLU A 194 -0.35 -8.35 13.69
N ILE A 195 -1.12 -9.33 14.11
CA ILE A 195 -1.49 -9.50 15.53
C ILE A 195 -0.27 -9.80 16.41
N ARG A 196 0.73 -10.58 15.94
CA ARG A 196 1.97 -10.80 16.69
C ARG A 196 2.84 -9.56 16.77
N GLY A 197 2.91 -8.77 15.68
CA GLY A 197 3.62 -7.49 15.70
C GLY A 197 3.04 -6.51 16.71
N LEU A 198 1.72 -6.36 16.71
CA LEU A 198 1.01 -5.50 17.66
C LEU A 198 1.10 -6.02 19.10
N GLU A 199 1.04 -7.33 19.31
CA GLU A 199 1.27 -7.98 20.61
C GLU A 199 2.67 -7.66 21.14
N TYR A 200 3.69 -7.83 20.31
CA TYR A 200 5.08 -7.56 20.70
C TYR A 200 5.26 -6.09 21.10
N LEU A 201 4.79 -5.17 20.25
CA LEU A 201 4.83 -3.74 20.52
C LEU A 201 4.14 -3.38 21.83
N HIS A 202 2.90 -3.86 22.01
CA HIS A 202 2.09 -3.56 23.19
C HIS A 202 2.68 -4.17 24.46
N SER A 203 3.12 -5.41 24.41
CA SER A 203 3.70 -6.11 25.59
C SER A 203 4.99 -5.45 26.08
N LYS A 204 5.77 -4.85 25.17
CA LYS A 204 7.05 -4.23 25.48
C LYS A 204 6.94 -2.77 25.90
N TYR A 205 6.04 -2.04 25.27
CA TYR A 205 5.97 -0.58 25.38
C TYR A 205 4.61 -0.04 25.85
N GLY A 206 3.52 -0.81 25.70
CA GLY A 206 2.17 -0.40 26.07
C GLY A 206 1.99 -0.24 27.58
N VAL A 207 1.04 0.58 27.98
CA VAL A 207 0.72 0.85 29.41
C VAL A 207 -0.76 0.59 29.75
N LEU A 208 -1.65 0.61 28.74
CA LEU A 208 -3.06 0.30 28.95
C LEU A 208 -3.33 -1.19 28.77
N PRO A 209 -4.41 -1.74 29.34
CA PRO A 209 -4.80 -3.12 29.07
C PRO A 209 -5.05 -3.35 27.57
N TRP A 210 -4.63 -4.51 27.04
CA TRP A 210 -4.82 -4.91 25.64
C TRP A 210 -6.26 -4.74 25.16
N SER A 211 -7.24 -5.20 25.96
CA SER A 211 -8.66 -5.04 25.62
C SER A 211 -9.09 -3.58 25.44
N THR A 212 -8.46 -2.64 26.17
CA THR A 212 -8.78 -1.22 26.06
C THR A 212 -8.32 -0.63 24.72
N VAL A 213 -7.15 -1.06 24.21
CA VAL A 213 -6.60 -0.54 22.96
C VAL A 213 -7.25 -1.18 21.73
N VAL A 214 -7.74 -2.44 21.83
CA VAL A 214 -8.46 -3.12 20.75
C VAL A 214 -9.92 -2.63 20.61
N GLN A 215 -10.56 -2.24 21.73
CA GLN A 215 -11.98 -1.90 21.77
C GLN A 215 -12.44 -0.83 20.76
N PRO A 216 -11.69 0.24 20.44
CA PRO A 216 -12.11 1.20 19.44
C PRO A 216 -12.35 0.58 18.06
N ALA A 217 -11.46 -0.32 17.60
CA ALA A 217 -11.62 -1.03 16.34
C ALA A 217 -12.85 -1.97 16.34
N VAL A 218 -13.09 -2.69 17.45
CA VAL A 218 -14.31 -3.49 17.65
C VAL A 218 -15.56 -2.64 17.45
N GLN A 219 -15.60 -1.45 18.09
CA GLN A 219 -16.77 -0.57 17.99
C GLN A 219 -16.95 0.00 16.58
N THR A 220 -15.87 0.35 15.90
CA THR A 220 -15.92 0.83 14.51
C THR A 220 -16.46 -0.25 13.57
N ALA A 221 -15.96 -1.48 13.68
CA ALA A 221 -16.45 -2.59 12.87
C ALA A 221 -17.93 -2.94 13.15
N ARG A 222 -18.35 -2.89 14.42
CA ARG A 222 -19.69 -3.26 14.87
C ARG A 222 -20.75 -2.21 14.58
N ARG A 223 -20.44 -0.93 14.88
CA ARG A 223 -21.39 0.18 14.71
C ARG A 223 -21.39 0.74 13.29
N GLY A 224 -20.35 0.45 12.53
CA GLY A 224 -20.17 0.90 11.17
C GLY A 224 -19.40 2.22 11.05
N PHE A 225 -19.01 2.49 9.84
CA PHE A 225 -18.29 3.68 9.40
C PHE A 225 -18.77 4.09 8.01
N PRO A 226 -18.64 5.39 7.63
CA PRO A 226 -19.06 5.83 6.31
C PRO A 226 -18.15 5.25 5.23
N VAL A 227 -18.74 4.73 4.16
CA VAL A 227 -18.03 4.33 2.94
C VAL A 227 -17.39 5.57 2.31
N GLY A 228 -16.06 5.59 2.28
CA GLY A 228 -15.27 6.69 1.72
C GLY A 228 -14.94 6.51 0.23
N GLU A 229 -14.39 7.58 -0.38
CA GLU A 229 -13.99 7.58 -1.79
C GLU A 229 -12.94 6.52 -2.10
N ASP A 230 -12.01 6.25 -1.18
CA ASP A 230 -10.98 5.25 -1.35
C ASP A 230 -11.58 3.85 -1.46
N LEU A 231 -12.52 3.47 -0.58
CA LEU A 231 -13.17 2.18 -0.67
C LEU A 231 -13.93 2.02 -1.99
N ILE A 232 -14.64 3.06 -2.45
CA ILE A 232 -15.30 3.05 -3.76
C ILE A 232 -14.28 2.87 -4.89
N ARG A 233 -13.17 3.61 -4.84
CA ARG A 233 -12.10 3.53 -5.84
C ARG A 233 -11.52 2.11 -5.92
N TYR A 234 -11.22 1.48 -4.78
CA TYR A 234 -10.64 0.15 -4.74
C TYR A 234 -11.63 -0.97 -5.07
N MET A 235 -12.91 -0.84 -4.68
CA MET A 235 -13.95 -1.74 -5.19
C MET A 235 -14.07 -1.66 -6.72
N ASN A 236 -13.98 -0.47 -7.30
CA ASN A 236 -14.00 -0.30 -8.75
C ASN A 236 -12.73 -0.81 -9.44
N HIS A 237 -11.56 -0.68 -8.78
CA HIS A 237 -10.31 -1.25 -9.28
C HIS A 237 -10.35 -2.79 -9.32
N ALA A 238 -11.00 -3.42 -8.36
CA ALA A 238 -11.23 -4.86 -8.32
C ALA A 238 -12.27 -5.34 -9.37
N ALA A 239 -12.85 -4.43 -10.16
CA ALA A 239 -13.94 -4.70 -11.12
C ALA A 239 -13.60 -5.60 -12.30
N GLY A 240 -12.34 -6.04 -12.47
CA GLY A 240 -12.03 -7.17 -13.37
C GLY A 240 -12.74 -8.46 -12.98
N TYR A 241 -13.24 -8.52 -11.75
CA TYR A 241 -14.10 -9.57 -11.17
C TYR A 241 -15.51 -9.00 -11.00
N GLU A 242 -16.15 -8.71 -12.12
CA GLU A 242 -17.49 -8.12 -12.13
C GLU A 242 -18.40 -8.81 -11.13
N ASP A 243 -19.08 -8.00 -10.30
CA ASP A 243 -20.02 -8.47 -9.26
C ASP A 243 -19.41 -9.37 -8.16
N PHE A 244 -18.08 -9.47 -8.05
CA PHE A 244 -17.42 -10.23 -6.98
C PHE A 244 -18.00 -9.88 -5.60
N PHE A 245 -18.16 -8.60 -5.27
CA PHE A 245 -18.69 -8.13 -4.00
C PHE A 245 -20.18 -8.42 -3.79
N THR A 246 -20.92 -8.72 -4.86
CA THR A 246 -22.35 -9.03 -4.81
C THR A 246 -22.65 -10.51 -4.98
N LYS A 247 -21.85 -11.19 -5.82
CA LYS A 247 -22.08 -12.62 -6.17
C LYS A 247 -21.45 -13.60 -5.20
N ASN A 248 -20.28 -13.24 -4.61
CA ASN A 248 -19.66 -14.08 -3.61
C ASN A 248 -20.39 -13.89 -2.26
N PRO A 249 -21.07 -14.92 -1.73
CA PRO A 249 -21.89 -14.77 -0.52
C PRO A 249 -21.08 -14.30 0.69
N THR A 250 -19.82 -14.68 0.82
CA THR A 250 -18.97 -14.27 1.94
C THR A 250 -18.67 -12.76 1.91
N TRP A 251 -18.42 -12.21 0.72
CA TRP A 251 -18.15 -10.79 0.53
C TRP A 251 -19.43 -9.94 0.57
N ALA A 252 -20.52 -10.46 0.01
CA ALA A 252 -21.79 -9.74 -0.05
C ALA A 252 -22.34 -9.34 1.34
N ILE A 253 -22.05 -10.13 2.39
CA ILE A 253 -22.46 -9.83 3.75
C ILE A 253 -21.99 -8.43 4.19
N ASP A 254 -20.75 -8.07 3.89
CA ASP A 254 -20.17 -6.80 4.33
C ASP A 254 -20.28 -5.71 3.25
N PHE A 255 -20.12 -6.05 1.95
CA PHE A 255 -20.00 -5.10 0.85
C PHE A 255 -21.32 -4.84 0.09
N ALA A 256 -22.28 -5.74 0.20
CA ALA A 256 -23.57 -5.66 -0.50
C ALA A 256 -24.73 -6.22 0.35
N PRO A 257 -24.92 -5.78 1.61
CA PRO A 257 -25.89 -6.37 2.53
C PRO A 257 -27.35 -6.26 2.03
N GLY A 258 -27.64 -5.31 1.14
CA GLY A 258 -28.93 -5.14 0.48
C GLY A 258 -29.03 -5.76 -0.92
N GLY A 259 -28.07 -6.59 -1.33
CA GLY A 259 -27.99 -7.19 -2.67
C GLY A 259 -27.35 -6.31 -3.72
N ALA A 260 -27.03 -5.06 -3.40
CA ALA A 260 -26.22 -4.14 -4.24
C ALA A 260 -25.03 -3.65 -3.45
N ARG A 261 -23.93 -3.33 -4.15
CA ARG A 261 -22.74 -2.75 -3.49
C ARG A 261 -23.10 -1.46 -2.77
N LEU A 262 -22.47 -1.26 -1.61
CA LEU A 262 -22.53 0.00 -0.88
C LEU A 262 -22.01 1.16 -1.72
N ASN A 263 -22.65 2.33 -1.57
CA ASN A 263 -22.29 3.57 -2.25
C ASN A 263 -21.53 4.50 -1.31
N LEU A 264 -20.95 5.56 -1.88
CA LEU A 264 -20.30 6.63 -1.13
C LEU A 264 -21.26 7.21 -0.08
N GLY A 265 -20.82 7.24 1.17
CA GLY A 265 -21.57 7.77 2.30
C GLY A 265 -22.52 6.76 2.98
N ASP A 266 -22.75 5.58 2.40
CA ASP A 266 -23.46 4.50 3.08
C ASP A 266 -22.69 4.09 4.34
N THR A 267 -23.40 3.49 5.29
CA THR A 267 -22.75 2.93 6.49
C THR A 267 -22.38 1.48 6.24
N MET A 268 -21.08 1.17 6.29
CA MET A 268 -20.60 -0.20 6.24
C MET A 268 -20.40 -0.75 7.67
N THR A 269 -20.89 -1.94 7.94
CA THR A 269 -20.61 -2.71 9.15
C THR A 269 -19.88 -4.00 8.81
N ARG A 270 -19.02 -4.47 9.73
CA ARG A 270 -18.26 -5.71 9.60
C ARG A 270 -18.45 -6.55 10.87
N HIS A 271 -19.67 -7.04 11.09
CA HIS A 271 -20.05 -7.70 12.34
C HIS A 271 -19.17 -8.92 12.67
N ARG A 272 -18.91 -9.79 11.69
CA ARG A 272 -18.05 -10.98 11.87
C ARG A 272 -16.64 -10.58 12.27
N TYR A 273 -16.09 -9.54 11.63
CA TYR A 273 -14.77 -9.01 11.95
C TYR A 273 -14.74 -8.34 13.32
N ALA A 274 -15.84 -7.68 13.73
CA ALA A 274 -15.98 -7.14 15.08
C ALA A 274 -15.98 -8.24 16.14
N ASP A 275 -16.67 -9.36 15.90
CA ASP A 275 -16.67 -10.52 16.80
C ASP A 275 -15.30 -11.17 16.91
N THR A 276 -14.55 -11.21 15.80
CA THR A 276 -13.17 -11.66 15.76
C THR A 276 -12.26 -10.76 16.59
N LEU A 277 -12.32 -9.45 16.39
CA LEU A 277 -11.53 -8.48 17.18
C LEU A 277 -11.92 -8.51 18.67
N GLU A 278 -13.21 -8.69 18.99
CA GLU A 278 -13.67 -8.81 20.38
C GLU A 278 -13.12 -10.08 21.04
N ALA A 279 -13.07 -11.21 20.32
CA ALA A 279 -12.43 -12.42 20.81
C ALA A 279 -10.92 -12.21 21.08
N ILE A 280 -10.22 -11.53 20.17
CA ILE A 280 -8.80 -11.16 20.34
C ILE A 280 -8.62 -10.19 21.52
N ALA A 281 -9.54 -9.23 21.69
CA ALA A 281 -9.51 -8.31 22.84
C ALA A 281 -9.68 -9.04 24.18
N LYS A 282 -10.58 -10.02 24.22
CA LYS A 282 -10.97 -10.75 25.43
C LYS A 282 -10.00 -11.86 25.81
N TYR A 283 -9.55 -12.65 24.84
CA TYR A 283 -8.75 -13.85 25.06
C TYR A 283 -7.28 -13.65 24.75
N GLY A 284 -6.90 -12.47 24.28
CA GLY A 284 -5.53 -12.11 23.91
C GLY A 284 -5.17 -12.49 22.46
N PRO A 285 -4.01 -12.03 21.99
CA PRO A 285 -3.52 -12.25 20.62
C PRO A 285 -3.43 -13.71 20.21
N SER A 286 -3.15 -14.62 21.14
CA SER A 286 -3.06 -16.07 20.85
C SER A 286 -4.37 -16.67 20.33
N ALA A 287 -5.53 -16.02 20.58
CA ALA A 287 -6.82 -16.46 20.04
C ALA A 287 -6.87 -16.39 18.50
N PHE A 288 -6.03 -15.56 17.88
CA PHE A 288 -5.90 -15.46 16.42
C PHE A 288 -5.13 -16.66 15.84
N TYR A 289 -4.07 -17.11 16.53
CA TYR A 289 -3.13 -18.14 16.05
C TYR A 289 -3.49 -19.55 16.49
N SER A 290 -4.52 -19.73 17.30
CA SER A 290 -4.97 -21.04 17.80
C SER A 290 -6.47 -21.05 18.03
N GLY A 291 -7.04 -22.26 18.10
CA GLY A 291 -8.48 -22.47 18.31
C GLY A 291 -9.32 -22.06 17.10
N ARG A 292 -10.57 -21.67 17.38
CA ARG A 292 -11.60 -21.54 16.34
C ARG A 292 -11.25 -20.53 15.22
N ILE A 293 -10.65 -19.37 15.55
CA ILE A 293 -10.29 -18.37 14.53
C ILE A 293 -9.26 -18.94 13.57
N ALA A 294 -8.20 -19.58 14.12
CA ALA A 294 -7.16 -20.23 13.31
C ALA A 294 -7.72 -21.39 12.48
N GLU A 295 -8.57 -22.23 13.05
CA GLU A 295 -9.18 -23.38 12.37
C GLU A 295 -10.05 -22.93 11.19
N THR A 296 -10.91 -21.91 11.35
CA THR A 296 -11.73 -21.39 10.27
C THR A 296 -10.91 -20.72 9.17
N MET A 297 -9.81 -20.03 9.56
CA MET A 297 -8.88 -19.43 8.60
C MET A 297 -8.20 -20.50 7.75
N ILE A 298 -7.64 -21.55 8.35
CA ILE A 298 -7.00 -22.64 7.64
C ILE A 298 -7.99 -23.36 6.73
N ASN A 299 -9.20 -23.65 7.21
CA ASN A 299 -10.25 -24.28 6.39
C ASN A 299 -10.61 -23.41 5.17
N ALA A 300 -10.75 -22.10 5.35
CA ALA A 300 -11.05 -21.19 4.24
C ALA A 300 -9.92 -21.18 3.19
N LEU A 301 -8.65 -21.11 3.63
CA LEU A 301 -7.51 -21.15 2.74
C LEU A 301 -7.38 -22.50 2.00
N GLN A 302 -7.58 -23.63 2.69
CA GLN A 302 -7.51 -24.96 2.09
C GLN A 302 -8.65 -25.21 1.08
N ASN A 303 -9.84 -24.68 1.34
CA ASN A 303 -10.95 -24.73 0.39
C ASN A 303 -10.64 -23.96 -0.93
N GLU A 304 -9.74 -22.99 -0.85
CA GLU A 304 -9.21 -22.21 -1.98
C GLU A 304 -7.80 -22.70 -2.41
N ASN A 305 -7.53 -24.00 -2.23
CA ASN A 305 -6.28 -24.69 -2.61
C ASN A 305 -5.01 -24.24 -1.84
N GLY A 306 -5.15 -23.58 -0.68
CA GLY A 306 -4.02 -23.18 0.15
C GLY A 306 -3.35 -24.37 0.83
N THR A 307 -2.07 -24.20 1.16
CA THR A 307 -1.25 -25.23 1.83
C THR A 307 -0.91 -24.90 3.28
N MET A 308 -1.32 -23.72 3.75
CA MET A 308 -1.08 -23.30 5.13
C MET A 308 -1.75 -24.26 6.12
N THR A 309 -1.10 -24.46 7.26
CA THR A 309 -1.56 -25.34 8.35
C THR A 309 -1.69 -24.59 9.66
N LEU A 310 -2.37 -25.19 10.64
CA LEU A 310 -2.40 -24.67 12.02
C LEU A 310 -0.99 -24.55 12.62
N GLY A 311 -0.09 -25.44 12.25
CA GLY A 311 1.31 -25.40 12.70
C GLY A 311 2.03 -24.15 12.22
N ASP A 312 1.78 -23.70 11.00
CA ASP A 312 2.36 -22.46 10.45
C ASP A 312 1.92 -21.26 11.27
N LEU A 313 0.62 -21.15 11.58
CA LEU A 313 0.07 -20.08 12.42
C LEU A 313 0.65 -20.10 13.83
N GLN A 314 0.69 -21.27 14.48
CA GLN A 314 1.14 -21.42 15.87
C GLN A 314 2.64 -21.12 16.03
N ASN A 315 3.45 -21.40 15.01
CA ASN A 315 4.90 -21.21 15.02
C ASN A 315 5.32 -19.80 14.57
N TYR A 316 4.39 -18.96 14.11
CA TYR A 316 4.73 -17.62 13.67
C TYR A 316 5.29 -16.77 14.83
N THR A 317 6.42 -16.12 14.58
CA THR A 317 7.08 -15.17 15.47
C THR A 317 7.57 -13.96 14.71
N VAL A 318 7.56 -12.79 15.37
CA VAL A 318 8.15 -11.56 14.80
C VAL A 318 9.67 -11.68 14.74
N ALA A 319 10.29 -11.04 13.74
CA ALA A 319 11.73 -10.92 13.67
C ALA A 319 12.16 -9.51 14.12
N ILE A 320 13.25 -9.42 14.88
CA ILE A 320 13.87 -8.15 15.25
C ILE A 320 15.02 -7.88 14.31
N ARG A 321 14.93 -6.77 13.57
CA ARG A 321 15.90 -6.42 12.53
C ARG A 321 16.81 -5.29 12.97
N ASN A 322 17.92 -5.14 12.28
CA ASN A 322 18.85 -4.03 12.47
C ASN A 322 18.24 -2.73 11.93
N ILE A 323 18.81 -1.61 12.34
CA ILE A 323 18.55 -0.28 11.78
C ILE A 323 19.65 0.09 10.79
N SER A 324 19.30 0.96 9.84
CA SER A 324 20.25 1.69 8.99
C SER A 324 20.23 3.16 9.36
N GLN A 325 21.39 3.81 9.37
CA GLN A 325 21.53 5.24 9.73
C GLN A 325 22.48 5.97 8.79
N ILE A 326 22.20 7.24 8.55
CA ILE A 326 23.09 8.18 7.87
C ILE A 326 23.10 9.51 8.60
N ASP A 327 24.18 10.28 8.40
CA ASP A 327 24.16 11.72 8.62
C ASP A 327 23.74 12.40 7.30
N TYR A 328 22.75 13.28 7.37
CA TYR A 328 22.18 14.01 6.25
C TYR A 328 21.96 15.46 6.61
N ARG A 329 22.71 16.38 6.02
CA ARG A 329 22.57 17.84 6.23
C ARG A 329 22.55 18.25 7.70
N GLY A 330 23.34 17.60 8.55
CA GLY A 330 23.43 17.88 9.99
C GLY A 330 22.40 17.13 10.86
N TYR A 331 21.54 16.32 10.25
CA TYR A 331 20.58 15.45 10.95
C TYR A 331 21.01 13.98 10.86
N LYS A 332 20.82 13.23 11.93
CA LYS A 332 20.90 11.77 11.91
C LYS A 332 19.55 11.20 11.48
N ILE A 333 19.54 10.53 10.34
CA ILE A 333 18.35 9.86 9.80
C ILE A 333 18.48 8.37 10.05
N THR A 334 17.46 7.80 10.69
CA THR A 334 17.36 6.37 10.99
C THR A 334 16.21 5.77 10.19
N SER A 335 16.43 4.59 9.63
CA SER A 335 15.43 3.81 8.92
C SER A 335 15.65 2.33 9.17
N THR A 336 14.81 1.50 8.57
CA THR A 336 14.89 0.05 8.64
C THR A 336 16.00 -0.48 7.71
N SER A 337 16.52 -1.69 7.99
CA SER A 337 17.37 -2.46 7.09
C SER A 337 16.56 -3.52 6.31
N ALA A 338 17.24 -4.34 5.54
CA ALA A 338 16.62 -5.46 4.83
C ALA A 338 15.81 -6.40 5.78
N PRO A 339 14.70 -6.99 5.30
CA PRO A 339 14.18 -7.01 3.93
C PRO A 339 13.47 -5.72 3.50
N SER A 340 13.28 -4.76 4.40
CA SER A 340 12.67 -3.46 4.13
C SER A 340 13.59 -2.55 3.32
N SER A 341 12.99 -1.63 2.56
CA SER A 341 13.72 -0.70 1.69
C SER A 341 14.23 0.57 2.38
N GLY A 342 14.36 0.59 3.72
CA GLY A 342 14.82 1.75 4.45
C GLY A 342 16.22 2.21 4.05
N VAL A 343 17.16 1.28 3.87
CA VAL A 343 18.52 1.58 3.36
C VAL A 343 18.50 2.24 1.99
N ILE A 344 17.54 1.91 1.13
CA ILE A 344 17.38 2.52 -0.20
C ILE A 344 16.91 3.97 -0.08
N ALA A 345 15.99 4.26 0.84
CA ALA A 345 15.58 5.64 1.12
C ALA A 345 16.77 6.48 1.62
N LEU A 346 17.59 5.92 2.50
CA LEU A 346 18.82 6.56 2.97
C LEU A 346 19.83 6.78 1.85
N TYR A 347 20.02 5.81 0.95
CA TYR A 347 20.84 5.96 -0.22
C TYR A 347 20.38 7.09 -1.16
N ILE A 348 19.08 7.17 -1.44
CA ILE A 348 18.50 8.26 -2.23
C ILE A 348 18.81 9.61 -1.58
N LEU A 349 18.63 9.75 -0.27
CA LEU A 349 18.97 10.96 0.47
C LEU A 349 20.47 11.30 0.34
N LYS A 350 21.37 10.31 0.44
CA LYS A 350 22.80 10.53 0.28
C LYS A 350 23.17 11.00 -1.13
N VAL A 351 22.55 10.45 -2.18
CA VAL A 351 22.72 10.94 -3.56
C VAL A 351 22.25 12.40 -3.66
N LEU A 352 21.09 12.72 -3.09
CA LEU A 352 20.55 14.09 -3.10
C LEU A 352 21.39 15.07 -2.28
N GLU A 353 22.10 14.63 -1.24
CA GLU A 353 22.98 15.47 -0.43
C GLU A 353 24.17 16.04 -1.23
N THR A 354 24.57 15.35 -2.30
CA THR A 354 25.64 15.82 -3.19
C THR A 354 25.28 17.10 -3.97
N TYR A 355 23.99 17.42 -4.07
CA TYR A 355 23.50 18.64 -4.71
C TYR A 355 23.30 19.75 -3.66
N LYS A 356 23.99 20.88 -3.86
CA LYS A 356 23.94 22.02 -2.92
C LYS A 356 22.82 23.02 -3.25
N ASP A 357 22.17 22.87 -4.41
CA ASP A 357 21.29 23.87 -5.02
C ASP A 357 19.84 23.41 -5.21
N LEU A 358 19.45 22.28 -4.60
CA LEU A 358 18.07 21.77 -4.70
C LEU A 358 17.08 22.79 -4.12
N PHE A 359 16.07 23.15 -4.93
CA PHE A 359 14.95 24.03 -4.56
C PHE A 359 15.36 25.43 -4.04
N ARG A 360 16.55 25.92 -4.39
CA ARG A 360 17.01 27.23 -3.92
C ARG A 360 16.29 28.40 -4.55
N THR A 361 15.83 28.26 -5.79
CA THR A 361 15.11 29.28 -6.54
C THR A 361 13.93 28.64 -7.25
N GLU A 362 12.95 29.45 -7.64
CA GLU A 362 11.80 28.98 -8.40
C GLU A 362 12.20 28.31 -9.71
N GLN A 363 13.22 28.85 -10.39
CA GLN A 363 13.75 28.29 -11.64
C GLN A 363 14.43 26.93 -11.43
N SER A 364 14.88 26.60 -10.21
CA SER A 364 15.53 25.34 -9.92
C SER A 364 14.56 24.22 -9.57
N VAL A 365 13.25 24.48 -9.45
CA VAL A 365 12.25 23.47 -9.01
C VAL A 365 12.20 22.28 -9.98
N ASN A 366 12.07 22.54 -11.27
CA ASN A 366 11.98 21.48 -12.28
C ASN A 366 13.25 20.60 -12.31
N LEU A 367 14.43 21.22 -12.28
CA LEU A 367 15.68 20.50 -12.25
C LEU A 367 15.85 19.69 -10.94
N SER A 368 15.45 20.27 -9.82
CA SER A 368 15.49 19.59 -8.52
C SER A 368 14.57 18.36 -8.50
N THR A 369 13.35 18.51 -9.03
CA THR A 369 12.39 17.41 -9.18
C THR A 369 12.93 16.32 -10.10
N HIS A 370 13.55 16.69 -11.23
CA HIS A 370 14.21 15.74 -12.12
C HIS A 370 15.32 14.96 -11.42
N ARG A 371 16.21 15.64 -10.68
CA ARG A 371 17.30 15.00 -9.93
C ARG A 371 16.78 14.04 -8.83
N ILE A 372 15.66 14.39 -8.17
CA ILE A 372 14.99 13.49 -7.22
C ILE A 372 14.49 12.23 -7.94
N ASN A 373 13.78 12.40 -9.06
CA ASN A 373 13.29 11.26 -9.83
C ASN A 373 14.43 10.34 -10.31
N GLU A 374 15.53 10.91 -10.78
CA GLU A 374 16.70 10.12 -11.19
C GLU A 374 17.32 9.35 -10.01
N ALA A 375 17.47 10.00 -8.84
CA ALA A 375 17.98 9.34 -7.63
C ALA A 375 17.05 8.20 -7.17
N ILE A 376 15.72 8.40 -7.25
CA ILE A 376 14.73 7.37 -6.97
C ILE A 376 14.87 6.19 -7.93
N ARG A 377 15.02 6.41 -9.23
CA ARG A 377 15.19 5.35 -10.24
C ARG A 377 16.42 4.49 -9.95
N PHE A 378 17.57 5.12 -9.63
CA PHE A 378 18.76 4.38 -9.20
C PHE A 378 18.55 3.64 -7.89
N GLY A 379 17.77 4.21 -6.97
CA GLY A 379 17.36 3.56 -5.73
C GLY A 379 16.52 2.30 -5.99
N TYR A 380 15.55 2.37 -6.90
CA TYR A 380 14.74 1.20 -7.28
C TYR A 380 15.58 0.09 -7.90
N GLY A 381 16.52 0.41 -8.79
CA GLY A 381 17.43 -0.59 -9.32
C GLY A 381 18.34 -1.25 -8.27
N ARG A 382 18.61 -0.55 -7.14
CA ARG A 382 19.32 -1.16 -6.01
C ARG A 382 18.40 -1.98 -5.12
N ARG A 383 17.12 -1.58 -5.01
CA ARG A 383 16.12 -2.30 -4.23
C ARG A 383 15.96 -3.74 -4.70
N THR A 384 16.12 -4.01 -6.00
CA THR A 384 15.93 -5.36 -6.57
C THR A 384 16.90 -6.43 -6.03
N TYR A 385 17.98 -6.01 -5.38
CA TYR A 385 18.96 -6.92 -4.75
C TYR A 385 18.68 -7.15 -3.26
N LEU A 386 17.68 -6.49 -2.66
CA LEU A 386 17.33 -6.73 -1.26
C LEU A 386 16.57 -8.06 -1.13
N GLY A 387 16.94 -8.82 -0.12
CA GLY A 387 16.29 -10.06 0.27
C GLY A 387 16.21 -10.17 1.78
N ASP A 388 15.51 -11.19 2.29
CA ASP A 388 15.48 -11.46 3.72
C ASP A 388 16.86 -11.96 4.20
N PRO A 389 17.50 -11.28 5.16
CA PRO A 389 18.80 -11.68 5.70
C PRO A 389 18.84 -13.06 6.33
N LEU A 390 17.69 -13.67 6.66
CA LEU A 390 17.61 -15.04 7.16
C LEU A 390 17.80 -16.08 6.05
N PHE A 391 17.61 -15.68 4.78
CA PHE A 391 17.64 -16.57 3.61
C PHE A 391 18.59 -16.10 2.50
N THR A 392 19.15 -14.90 2.63
CA THR A 392 20.04 -14.29 1.64
C THR A 392 21.36 -13.94 2.30
N ASP A 393 22.45 -14.58 1.83
CA ASP A 393 23.80 -14.31 2.31
C ASP A 393 24.24 -12.88 1.97
N ASP A 394 25.20 -12.36 2.75
CA ASP A 394 25.90 -11.09 2.53
C ASP A 394 25.01 -9.82 2.49
N MET A 395 23.76 -9.89 2.95
CA MET A 395 22.84 -8.74 2.89
C MET A 395 23.37 -7.53 3.67
N ALA A 396 23.98 -7.73 4.85
CA ALA A 396 24.59 -6.65 5.64
C ALA A 396 25.76 -5.98 4.89
N THR A 397 26.53 -6.76 4.14
CA THR A 397 27.62 -6.25 3.29
C THR A 397 27.06 -5.43 2.14
N TYR A 398 26.00 -5.91 1.48
CA TYR A 398 25.31 -5.19 0.40
C TYR A 398 24.75 -3.84 0.89
N GLU A 399 24.08 -3.81 2.03
CA GLU A 399 23.54 -2.59 2.63
C GLU A 399 24.64 -1.58 2.95
N SER A 400 25.72 -2.02 3.58
CA SER A 400 26.86 -1.15 3.90
C SER A 400 27.53 -0.58 2.64
N GLN A 401 27.74 -1.41 1.61
CA GLN A 401 28.28 -0.97 0.32
C GLN A 401 27.36 0.00 -0.42
N THR A 402 26.05 -0.12 -0.23
CA THR A 402 25.07 0.80 -0.84
C THR A 402 25.23 2.23 -0.32
N LEU A 403 25.65 2.41 0.93
CA LEU A 403 25.79 3.72 1.57
C LEU A 403 27.20 4.31 1.54
N VAL A 404 28.22 3.61 0.97
CA VAL A 404 29.56 4.16 0.89
C VAL A 404 29.65 5.34 -0.09
N GLN A 405 30.50 6.32 0.21
CA GLN A 405 30.62 7.55 -0.58
C GLN A 405 30.96 7.28 -2.05
N SER A 406 31.86 6.34 -2.33
CA SER A 406 32.23 5.98 -3.71
C SER A 406 31.03 5.51 -4.55
N MET A 407 30.06 4.78 -3.93
CA MET A 407 28.83 4.37 -4.59
C MET A 407 27.89 5.54 -4.85
N ILE A 408 27.76 6.45 -3.88
CA ILE A 408 27.00 7.68 -4.02
C ILE A 408 27.54 8.53 -5.16
N ASP A 409 28.87 8.75 -5.19
CA ASP A 409 29.54 9.55 -6.23
C ASP A 409 29.41 8.90 -7.62
N ALA A 410 29.55 7.59 -7.71
CA ALA A 410 29.35 6.84 -8.94
C ALA A 410 27.92 7.00 -9.49
N THR A 411 26.92 6.99 -8.60
CA THR A 411 25.53 7.22 -9.01
C THR A 411 25.29 8.66 -9.41
N ARG A 412 25.83 9.61 -8.62
CA ARG A 412 25.72 11.04 -8.93
C ARG A 412 26.29 11.36 -10.31
N SER A 413 27.40 10.74 -10.69
CA SER A 413 28.04 10.95 -11.99
C SER A 413 27.22 10.43 -13.19
N LYS A 414 26.32 9.46 -12.96
CA LYS A 414 25.42 8.92 -13.98
C LYS A 414 24.17 9.76 -14.18
N ILE A 415 23.76 10.57 -13.21
CA ILE A 415 22.56 11.40 -13.31
C ILE A 415 22.84 12.58 -14.25
N SER A 416 22.08 12.65 -15.36
CA SER A 416 22.12 13.76 -16.31
C SER A 416 21.07 14.81 -15.92
N ASP A 417 21.46 16.11 -15.95
CA ASP A 417 20.51 17.21 -15.68
C ASP A 417 19.53 17.47 -16.84
N HIS A 418 19.71 16.79 -17.99
CA HIS A 418 19.00 17.12 -19.23
C HIS A 418 18.09 16.00 -19.74
N ARG A 419 18.23 14.76 -19.23
CA ARG A 419 17.46 13.60 -19.71
C ARG A 419 17.44 12.48 -18.70
N THR A 420 16.39 11.67 -18.75
CA THR A 420 16.35 10.33 -18.15
C THR A 420 17.13 9.35 -19.03
N GLN A 421 17.46 8.21 -18.48
CA GLN A 421 18.20 7.13 -19.16
C GLN A 421 17.26 5.95 -19.47
N ASN A 422 17.76 4.98 -20.25
CA ASN A 422 17.07 3.72 -20.44
C ASN A 422 17.02 2.94 -19.12
N ILE A 423 16.00 2.09 -18.96
CA ILE A 423 15.76 1.30 -17.74
C ILE A 423 16.99 0.47 -17.36
N SER A 424 17.71 -0.09 -18.35
CA SER A 424 18.94 -0.86 -18.14
C SER A 424 20.09 -0.07 -17.48
N ALA A 425 20.04 1.26 -17.46
CA ALA A 425 21.01 2.07 -16.75
C ALA A 425 20.74 2.11 -15.24
N TYR A 426 19.47 1.97 -14.84
CA TYR A 426 19.04 1.97 -13.46
C TYR A 426 19.03 0.54 -12.89
N ASP A 427 18.51 -0.41 -13.66
CA ASP A 427 18.43 -1.84 -13.35
C ASP A 427 19.09 -2.67 -14.45
N PRO A 428 20.44 -2.81 -14.42
CA PRO A 428 21.17 -3.55 -15.45
C PRO A 428 20.89 -5.05 -15.43
N ALA A 429 20.40 -5.60 -14.35
CA ALA A 429 20.06 -7.02 -14.22
C ALA A 429 18.61 -7.33 -14.66
N GLY A 430 17.77 -6.31 -14.84
CA GLY A 430 16.37 -6.48 -15.28
C GLY A 430 15.51 -7.22 -14.27
N LEU A 431 15.74 -7.00 -12.98
CA LEU A 431 15.08 -7.71 -11.87
C LEU A 431 13.87 -6.96 -11.33
N GLU A 432 13.62 -5.72 -11.79
CA GLU A 432 12.53 -4.91 -11.25
C GLU A 432 11.16 -5.50 -11.62
N CYS A 433 10.29 -5.60 -10.61
CA CYS A 433 8.87 -5.85 -10.79
C CYS A 433 8.12 -4.50 -10.84
N LEU A 434 7.28 -4.32 -11.86
CA LEU A 434 6.56 -3.05 -12.10
C LEU A 434 5.30 -2.90 -11.27
N GLU A 435 4.81 -3.96 -10.62
CA GLU A 435 3.60 -3.92 -9.80
C GLU A 435 3.92 -3.42 -8.39
N THR A 436 3.26 -2.33 -8.00
CA THR A 436 3.33 -1.78 -6.65
C THR A 436 2.01 -2.02 -5.93
N PRO A 437 1.97 -2.92 -4.94
CA PRO A 437 0.78 -3.16 -4.11
C PRO A 437 0.42 -1.94 -3.26
N GLY A 438 -0.83 -1.89 -2.81
CA GLY A 438 -1.29 -0.88 -1.85
C GLY A 438 -0.86 -1.22 -0.42
N THR A 439 -0.71 -0.18 0.42
CA THR A 439 -0.19 -0.33 1.79
C THR A 439 -0.69 0.84 2.65
N SER A 440 -0.86 0.62 3.96
CA SER A 440 -1.19 1.63 4.95
C SER A 440 0.02 2.02 5.78
N HIS A 441 0.12 3.30 6.15
CA HIS A 441 1.17 3.80 7.04
C HIS A 441 0.60 4.57 8.21
N ILE A 442 1.02 4.22 9.42
CA ILE A 442 0.56 4.79 10.68
C ILE A 442 1.75 5.28 11.49
N VAL A 443 1.63 6.46 12.05
CA VAL A 443 2.63 7.01 12.97
C VAL A 443 2.00 7.46 14.26
N ALA A 444 2.68 7.22 15.37
CA ALA A 444 2.29 7.69 16.70
C ALA A 444 3.51 8.22 17.45
N VAL A 445 3.33 9.29 18.19
CA VAL A 445 4.34 9.86 19.07
C VAL A 445 3.68 10.37 20.34
N ASP A 446 4.30 10.19 21.49
CA ASP A 446 3.84 10.73 22.76
C ASP A 446 4.78 11.80 23.34
N ASN A 447 4.36 12.37 24.46
CA ASN A 447 5.11 13.43 25.15
C ASN A 447 6.40 12.96 25.84
N THR A 448 6.62 11.66 25.97
CA THR A 448 7.88 11.10 26.49
C THR A 448 8.94 11.01 25.40
N GLY A 449 8.55 11.13 24.15
CA GLY A 449 9.40 10.96 22.97
C GLY A 449 9.43 9.51 22.45
N LEU A 450 8.60 8.61 22.96
CA LEU A 450 8.33 7.34 22.29
C LEU A 450 7.64 7.66 20.96
N ALA A 451 8.21 7.19 19.87
CA ALA A 451 7.70 7.40 18.52
C ALA A 451 7.76 6.10 17.71
N ILE A 452 6.69 5.81 17.00
CA ILE A 452 6.55 4.58 16.23
C ILE A 452 6.06 4.95 14.84
N SER A 453 6.66 4.30 13.84
CA SER A 453 6.33 4.41 12.43
C SER A 453 6.09 2.99 11.91
N SER A 454 4.84 2.65 11.61
CA SER A 454 4.40 1.32 11.19
C SER A 454 3.84 1.35 9.79
N THR A 455 4.20 0.34 9.01
CA THR A 455 3.61 0.06 7.70
C THR A 455 2.97 -1.31 7.77
N SER A 456 1.66 -1.39 7.49
CA SER A 456 0.88 -2.62 7.48
C SER A 456 0.24 -2.83 6.11
N THR A 457 0.17 -4.08 5.67
CA THR A 457 -0.35 -4.45 4.34
C THR A 457 -0.94 -5.85 4.33
N ILE A 458 -1.81 -6.10 3.34
CA ILE A 458 -2.21 -7.42 2.86
C ILE A 458 -1.70 -7.65 1.43
N ASN A 459 -0.69 -6.88 0.99
CA ASN A 459 -0.05 -6.78 -0.32
C ASN A 459 -0.97 -6.16 -1.39
N HIS A 460 -1.61 -6.92 -2.26
CA HIS A 460 -2.49 -6.37 -3.28
C HIS A 460 -3.84 -5.90 -2.72
N VAL A 461 -4.56 -5.12 -3.53
CA VAL A 461 -5.92 -4.66 -3.21
C VAL A 461 -6.83 -5.86 -2.95
N PHE A 462 -7.40 -5.93 -1.73
CA PHE A 462 -8.15 -7.07 -1.20
C PHE A 462 -7.35 -8.38 -1.09
N GLY A 463 -6.03 -8.31 -1.03
CA GLY A 463 -5.13 -9.44 -0.79
C GLY A 463 -5.32 -10.58 -1.79
N SER A 464 -5.45 -11.80 -1.29
CA SER A 464 -5.65 -13.02 -2.09
C SER A 464 -7.07 -13.22 -2.60
N TYR A 465 -7.99 -12.28 -2.34
CA TYR A 465 -9.43 -12.41 -2.57
C TYR A 465 -10.09 -13.56 -1.76
N VAL A 466 -9.42 -14.05 -0.74
CA VAL A 466 -9.99 -14.97 0.24
C VAL A 466 -10.44 -14.19 1.47
N MET A 467 -11.74 -14.18 1.72
CA MET A 467 -12.31 -13.70 2.99
C MET A 467 -12.79 -14.91 3.78
N VAL A 468 -12.35 -15.04 5.02
CA VAL A 468 -12.75 -16.12 5.91
C VAL A 468 -14.22 -15.96 6.28
N PRO A 469 -15.12 -16.91 5.94
CA PRO A 469 -16.57 -16.74 6.05
C PRO A 469 -17.05 -16.42 7.48
N GLU A 470 -16.48 -17.06 8.49
CA GLU A 470 -16.91 -16.95 9.88
C GLU A 470 -16.37 -15.71 10.59
N THR A 471 -15.23 -15.20 10.13
CA THR A 471 -14.48 -14.16 10.84
C THR A 471 -14.42 -12.83 10.12
N GLY A 472 -14.71 -12.80 8.79
CA GLY A 472 -14.59 -11.61 7.97
C GLY A 472 -13.13 -11.15 7.75
N ILE A 473 -12.14 -11.96 8.09
CA ILE A 473 -10.71 -11.68 7.83
C ILE A 473 -10.46 -11.79 6.33
N ILE A 474 -9.85 -10.76 5.76
CA ILE A 474 -9.33 -10.78 4.38
C ILE A 474 -7.87 -11.22 4.45
N MET A 475 -7.53 -12.27 3.69
CA MET A 475 -6.19 -12.85 3.69
C MET A 475 -5.29 -12.12 2.71
N ASN A 476 -4.03 -11.94 3.10
CA ASN A 476 -2.98 -11.37 2.27
C ASN A 476 -2.66 -12.24 1.05
N ASN A 477 -1.90 -11.69 0.09
CA ASN A 477 -1.29 -12.44 -0.99
C ASN A 477 0.23 -12.19 -1.08
N GLU A 478 0.93 -12.28 0.06
CA GLU A 478 2.37 -12.02 0.17
C GLU A 478 3.26 -13.12 -0.42
N MET A 479 2.67 -14.22 -0.90
CA MET A 479 3.40 -15.25 -1.65
C MET A 479 3.61 -14.87 -3.13
N ASN A 480 3.11 -13.68 -3.56
CA ASN A 480 3.24 -13.18 -4.93
C ASN A 480 4.65 -12.69 -5.25
#